data_0d1c16eb6720bf2e58b43ab3206fb3e1
#
_entry.id   0d1c16eb6720bf2e58b43ab3206fb3e1
#
_cell.length_a   1.000
_cell.length_b   1.000
_cell.length_c   1.000
_cell.angle_alpha   90.00
_cell.angle_beta   90.00
_cell.angle_gamma   90.00
#
_symmetry.space_group_name_H-M   'P 1'
#
loop_
_entity.id
_entity.type
_entity.pdbx_description
1 polymer ?
#
loop_
_entity_poly.entity_id
_entity_poly.type
_entity_poly.pdbx_seq_one_letter_code
_entity_poly.pdbx_strand_id
1 'polypeptide(L)'
;MDETKRSKQEALDKRYIRMASIWAENSYCQRRQVGALIVKDKMIISDGYNGTPSGFENVCEDENNLTKPYVLHAEANAITKIARSNNSSNSATMYVTASPCIECAKLIIQAGIKRVVYSEKYRLEDGIELLKRAGIEVIYMSIES
;
A
#
# COMPACT_ATOMS: atom_id res chain seq x y z
N MET A 1 20.43 -14.66 3.22
CA MET A 1 19.94 -14.26 4.56
C MET A 1 19.77 -15.51 5.41
N ASP A 2 20.27 -15.50 6.65
CA ASP A 2 20.10 -16.66 7.52
C ASP A 2 18.67 -16.74 8.05
N GLU A 3 18.33 -17.88 8.65
CA GLU A 3 16.96 -18.12 9.14
C GLU A 3 16.56 -17.18 10.27
N THR A 4 17.49 -16.77 11.12
CA THR A 4 17.19 -15.86 12.21
C THR A 4 16.77 -14.49 11.68
N LYS A 5 17.49 -13.96 10.70
CA LYS A 5 17.16 -12.69 10.06
C LYS A 5 15.84 -12.77 9.29
N ARG A 6 15.62 -13.90 8.62
CA ARG A 6 14.37 -14.15 7.89
C ARG A 6 13.18 -14.18 8.83
N SER A 7 13.30 -14.85 9.98
CA SER A 7 12.23 -14.92 10.97
C SER A 7 11.92 -13.56 11.57
N LYS A 8 12.95 -12.75 11.83
CA LYS A 8 12.77 -11.39 12.34
C LYS A 8 12.06 -10.52 11.31
N GLN A 9 12.44 -10.65 10.02
CA GLN A 9 11.81 -9.88 8.95
C GLN A 9 10.35 -10.27 8.79
N GLU A 10 10.04 -11.56 8.85
CA GLU A 10 8.66 -12.02 8.77
C GLU A 10 7.82 -11.50 9.93
N ALA A 11 8.39 -11.48 11.14
CA ALA A 11 7.68 -10.97 12.31
C ALA A 11 7.38 -9.48 12.16
N LEU A 12 8.33 -8.71 11.64
CA LEU A 12 8.11 -7.29 11.36
C LEU A 12 7.07 -7.10 10.27
N ASP A 13 7.14 -7.89 9.20
CA ASP A 13 6.18 -7.81 8.11
C ASP A 13 4.76 -8.05 8.62
N LYS A 14 4.57 -9.04 9.49
CA LYS A 14 3.26 -9.33 10.07
C LYS A 14 2.74 -8.17 10.88
N ARG A 15 3.60 -7.52 11.64
CA ARG A 15 3.21 -6.36 12.45
C ARG A 15 2.85 -5.17 11.59
N TYR A 16 3.67 -4.87 10.60
CA TYR A 16 3.41 -3.73 9.70
C TYR A 16 2.14 -3.94 8.88
N ILE A 17 1.90 -5.17 8.39
CA ILE A 17 0.70 -5.41 7.60
C ILE A 17 -0.56 -5.30 8.47
N ARG A 18 -0.49 -5.69 9.75
CA ARG A 18 -1.60 -5.49 10.69
C ARG A 18 -1.83 -4.01 10.96
N MET A 19 -0.75 -3.22 11.07
CA MET A 19 -0.87 -1.77 11.23
C MET A 19 -1.54 -1.15 10.00
N ALA A 20 -1.16 -1.58 8.80
CA ALA A 20 -1.82 -1.12 7.57
C ALA A 20 -3.30 -1.45 7.59
N SER A 21 -3.68 -2.62 8.09
CA SER A 21 -5.07 -3.04 8.21
C SER A 21 -5.86 -2.15 9.16
N ILE A 22 -5.27 -1.79 10.30
CA ILE A 22 -5.88 -0.87 11.23
C ILE A 22 -6.03 0.51 10.57
N TRP A 23 -5.00 0.94 9.85
CA TRP A 23 -5.02 2.25 9.18
C TRP A 23 -6.10 2.35 8.12
N ALA A 24 -6.43 1.23 7.48
CA ALA A 24 -7.51 1.16 6.51
C ALA A 24 -8.86 1.59 7.09
N GLU A 25 -9.05 1.45 8.40
CA GLU A 25 -10.30 1.82 9.07
C GLU A 25 -10.59 3.32 9.01
N ASN A 26 -9.58 4.13 8.68
CA ASN A 26 -9.77 5.57 8.49
C ASN A 26 -10.51 5.90 7.19
N SER A 27 -10.56 4.97 6.24
CA SER A 27 -11.18 5.21 4.94
C SER A 27 -12.70 5.38 5.06
N TYR A 28 -13.24 6.38 4.40
CA TYR A 28 -14.69 6.60 4.31
C TYR A 28 -15.31 5.86 3.13
N CYS A 29 -14.50 5.18 2.32
CA CYS A 29 -15.02 4.44 1.17
C CYS A 29 -15.82 3.23 1.63
N GLN A 30 -17.00 3.05 1.04
CA GLN A 30 -17.91 1.96 1.43
C GLN A 30 -17.63 0.66 0.69
N ARG A 31 -17.21 0.76 -0.56
CA ARG A 31 -16.97 -0.43 -1.37
C ARG A 31 -15.76 -1.22 -0.88
N ARG A 32 -14.72 -0.51 -0.42
CA ARG A 32 -13.52 -1.15 0.07
C ARG A 32 -12.69 -0.16 0.85
N GLN A 33 -12.13 -0.63 1.94
CA GLN A 33 -11.20 0.14 2.76
C GLN A 33 -9.81 -0.49 2.64
N VAL A 34 -8.84 0.31 2.20
CA VAL A 34 -7.46 -0.15 2.01
C VAL A 34 -6.52 0.77 2.77
N GLY A 35 -5.52 0.18 3.41
CA GLY A 35 -4.48 0.94 4.11
C GLY A 35 -3.11 0.59 3.57
N ALA A 36 -2.20 1.55 3.61
CA ALA A 36 -0.83 1.37 3.16
C ALA A 36 0.14 2.08 4.09
N LEU A 37 1.32 1.46 4.28
CA LEU A 37 2.43 2.07 5.00
C LEU A 37 3.67 1.99 4.12
N ILE A 38 4.54 3.00 4.21
CA ILE A 38 5.85 2.94 3.58
C ILE A 38 6.88 2.97 4.70
N VAL A 39 7.74 1.96 4.74
CA VAL A 39 8.71 1.74 5.81
C VAL A 39 10.12 1.73 5.22
N LYS A 40 11.02 2.46 5.85
CA LYS A 40 12.43 2.50 5.46
C LYS A 40 13.28 2.49 6.70
N ASP A 41 14.28 1.61 6.74
CA ASP A 41 15.18 1.48 7.89
C ASP A 41 14.41 1.31 9.20
N LYS A 42 13.38 0.49 9.19
CA LYS A 42 12.51 0.19 10.34
C LYS A 42 11.72 1.41 10.84
N MET A 43 11.59 2.43 10.02
CA MET A 43 10.79 3.62 10.34
C MET A 43 9.63 3.73 9.37
N ILE A 44 8.44 3.98 9.90
CA ILE A 44 7.28 4.30 9.06
C ILE A 44 7.47 5.74 8.61
N ILE A 45 7.73 5.92 7.31
CA ILE A 45 7.97 7.27 6.75
C ILE A 45 6.76 7.84 6.05
N SER A 46 5.75 7.02 5.77
CA SER A 46 4.49 7.48 5.22
C SER A 46 3.39 6.45 5.45
N ASP A 47 2.16 6.92 5.34
CA ASP A 47 0.97 6.10 5.45
C ASP A 47 -0.09 6.63 4.49
N GLY A 48 -1.10 5.80 4.21
CA GLY A 48 -2.20 6.22 3.37
C GLY A 48 -3.38 5.29 3.52
N TYR A 49 -4.54 5.79 3.18
CA TYR A 49 -5.76 4.99 3.01
C TYR A 49 -6.51 5.57 1.82
N ASN A 50 -7.39 4.77 1.22
CA ASN A 50 -8.10 5.24 0.04
C ASN A 50 -9.15 6.28 0.41
N GLY A 51 -9.30 7.27 -0.45
CA GLY A 51 -10.24 8.37 -0.21
C GLY A 51 -10.12 9.48 -1.22
N THR A 52 -10.99 10.45 -1.06
CA THR A 52 -11.00 11.65 -1.89
C THR A 52 -9.82 12.56 -1.54
N PRO A 53 -9.45 13.49 -2.45
CA PRO A 53 -8.38 14.44 -2.13
C PRO A 53 -8.70 15.29 -0.90
N SER A 54 -7.65 15.75 -0.22
CA SER A 54 -7.79 16.57 0.97
C SER A 54 -8.70 17.78 0.72
N GLY A 55 -9.66 17.98 1.60
CA GLY A 55 -10.60 19.09 1.49
C GLY A 55 -11.84 18.82 0.66
N PHE A 56 -11.89 17.67 -0.01
CA PHE A 56 -13.07 17.25 -0.75
C PHE A 56 -14.05 16.53 0.18
N GLU A 57 -15.26 16.31 -0.29
CA GLU A 57 -16.26 15.56 0.46
C GLU A 57 -15.78 14.13 0.72
N ASN A 58 -16.09 13.60 1.92
CA ASN A 58 -15.67 12.26 2.31
C ASN A 58 -16.66 11.18 1.82
N VAL A 59 -16.95 11.21 0.52
CA VAL A 59 -17.85 10.26 -0.12
C VAL A 59 -17.17 9.74 -1.38
N CYS A 60 -16.75 8.48 -1.34
CA CYS A 60 -15.99 7.88 -2.43
C CYS A 60 -16.84 7.42 -3.61
N GLU A 61 -18.11 7.07 -3.35
CA GLU A 61 -18.97 6.48 -4.35
C GLU A 61 -20.00 7.49 -4.85
N ASP A 62 -20.38 7.35 -6.12
CA ASP A 62 -21.42 8.17 -6.72
C ASP A 62 -22.80 7.54 -6.44
N GLU A 63 -23.84 8.13 -6.99
CA GLU A 63 -25.23 7.69 -6.81
C GLU A 63 -25.49 6.27 -7.30
N ASN A 64 -24.62 5.75 -8.18
CA ASN A 64 -24.70 4.38 -8.69
C ASN A 64 -23.78 3.42 -7.96
N ASN A 65 -23.23 3.86 -6.83
CA ASN A 65 -22.28 3.09 -6.02
C ASN A 65 -20.99 2.73 -6.75
N LEU A 66 -20.60 3.59 -7.71
CA LEU A 66 -19.33 3.46 -8.41
C LEU A 66 -18.32 4.43 -7.79
N THR A 67 -17.07 4.01 -7.69
CA THR A 67 -16.02 4.84 -7.15
C THR A 67 -15.81 6.06 -8.04
N LYS A 68 -15.79 7.23 -7.43
CA LYS A 68 -15.59 8.48 -8.17
C LYS A 68 -14.19 8.52 -8.78
N PRO A 69 -14.03 9.12 -9.97
CA PRO A 69 -12.73 9.12 -10.67
C PRO A 69 -11.58 9.76 -9.90
N TYR A 70 -11.87 10.68 -8.98
CA TYR A 70 -10.83 11.39 -8.24
C TYR A 70 -10.48 10.76 -6.90
N VAL A 71 -11.03 9.60 -6.58
CA VAL A 71 -10.65 8.84 -5.38
C VAL A 71 -9.25 8.31 -5.57
N LEU A 72 -8.39 8.55 -4.58
CA LEU A 72 -7.02 8.06 -4.59
C LEU A 72 -6.94 6.72 -3.86
N HIS A 73 -6.16 5.80 -4.41
CA HIS A 73 -5.88 4.54 -3.72
C HIS A 73 -4.91 4.79 -2.57
N ALA A 74 -4.89 3.88 -1.59
CA ALA A 74 -4.04 4.01 -0.42
C ALA A 74 -2.56 4.18 -0.78
N GLU A 75 -2.09 3.43 -1.79
CA GLU A 75 -0.71 3.48 -2.24
C GLU A 75 -0.36 4.86 -2.78
N ALA A 76 -1.24 5.42 -3.62
CA ALA A 76 -1.04 6.75 -4.18
C ALA A 76 -1.00 7.82 -3.08
N ASN A 77 -1.87 7.71 -2.08
CA ASN A 77 -1.87 8.63 -0.96
C ASN A 77 -0.57 8.55 -0.15
N ALA A 78 -0.08 7.34 0.10
CA ALA A 78 1.17 7.17 0.84
C ALA A 78 2.36 7.75 0.06
N ILE A 79 2.42 7.52 -1.24
CA ILE A 79 3.51 8.01 -2.09
C ILE A 79 3.49 9.54 -2.19
N THR A 80 2.32 10.14 -2.40
CA THR A 80 2.22 11.59 -2.55
C THR A 80 2.51 12.34 -1.26
N LYS A 81 2.25 11.73 -0.09
CA LYS A 81 2.65 12.32 1.18
C LYS A 81 4.17 12.47 1.28
N ILE A 82 4.91 11.51 0.76
CA ILE A 82 6.36 11.59 0.76
C ILE A 82 6.83 12.77 -0.07
N ALA A 83 6.16 13.06 -1.17
CA ALA A 83 6.50 14.19 -2.04
C ALA A 83 6.40 15.54 -1.30
N ARG A 84 5.63 15.61 -0.22
CA ARG A 84 5.47 16.81 0.61
C ARG A 84 6.36 16.79 1.85
N SER A 85 7.23 15.79 1.99
CA SER A 85 8.08 15.60 3.15
C SER A 85 9.55 15.68 2.74
N ASN A 86 10.42 15.55 3.73
CA ASN A 86 11.86 15.47 3.51
C ASN A 86 12.34 14.02 3.38
N ASN A 87 11.41 13.06 3.38
CA ASN A 87 11.75 11.65 3.26
C ASN A 87 11.83 11.20 1.81
N SER A 88 12.47 10.07 1.59
CA SER A 88 12.57 9.44 0.27
C SER A 88 12.04 8.02 0.35
N SER A 89 11.21 7.65 -0.63
CA SER A 89 10.71 6.28 -0.75
C SER A 89 11.71 5.33 -1.41
N ASN A 90 12.85 5.85 -1.88
CA ASN A 90 13.82 5.04 -2.57
C ASN A 90 14.32 3.90 -1.67
N SER A 91 14.24 2.67 -2.18
CA SER A 91 14.62 1.44 -1.48
C SER A 91 13.75 1.10 -0.27
N ALA A 92 12.57 1.71 -0.15
CA ALA A 92 11.63 1.43 0.93
C ALA A 92 10.81 0.16 0.68
N THR A 93 10.09 -0.26 1.70
CA THR A 93 9.11 -1.34 1.62
C THR A 93 7.71 -0.74 1.77
N MET A 94 6.78 -1.17 0.92
CA MET A 94 5.37 -0.81 1.07
C MET A 94 4.57 -1.98 1.62
N TYR A 95 3.77 -1.71 2.63
CA TYR A 95 2.80 -2.67 3.19
C TYR A 95 1.42 -2.17 2.81
N VAL A 96 0.65 -2.98 2.12
CA VAL A 96 -0.67 -2.58 1.64
C VAL A 96 -1.65 -3.73 1.82
N THR A 97 -2.87 -3.44 2.28
CA THR A 97 -3.82 -4.50 2.61
C THR A 97 -4.41 -5.20 1.39
N ALA A 98 -4.34 -4.59 0.22
CA ALA A 98 -4.81 -5.18 -1.03
C ALA A 98 -3.70 -5.17 -2.07
N SER A 99 -3.64 -6.20 -2.93
CA SER A 99 -2.64 -6.22 -3.99
C SER A 99 -2.79 -4.99 -4.89
N PRO A 100 -1.69 -4.31 -5.23
CA PRO A 100 -1.75 -3.09 -6.05
C PRO A 100 -2.32 -3.35 -7.44
N CYS A 101 -3.18 -2.45 -7.91
CA CYS A 101 -3.61 -2.45 -9.30
C CYS A 101 -2.47 -1.98 -10.19
N ILE A 102 -2.64 -2.11 -11.50
CA ILE A 102 -1.57 -1.73 -12.44
C ILE A 102 -1.21 -0.24 -12.34
N GLU A 103 -2.19 0.62 -12.10
CA GLU A 103 -1.93 2.06 -11.95
C GLU A 103 -1.06 2.34 -10.73
N CYS A 104 -1.35 1.71 -9.60
CA CYS A 104 -0.54 1.87 -8.39
C CYS A 104 0.82 1.19 -8.53
N ALA A 105 0.90 0.06 -9.24
CA ALA A 105 2.17 -0.61 -9.50
C ALA A 105 3.14 0.33 -10.23
N LYS A 106 2.65 1.07 -11.20
CA LYS A 106 3.49 2.07 -11.91
C LYS A 106 4.06 3.10 -10.95
N LEU A 107 3.24 3.61 -10.06
CA LEU A 107 3.67 4.61 -9.08
C LEU A 107 4.70 4.04 -8.11
N ILE A 108 4.48 2.82 -7.66
CA ILE A 108 5.39 2.12 -6.74
C ILE A 108 6.77 1.96 -7.39
N ILE A 109 6.79 1.55 -8.66
CA ILE A 109 8.04 1.41 -9.41
C ILE A 109 8.78 2.74 -9.50
N GLN A 110 8.07 3.78 -9.93
CA GLN A 110 8.69 5.10 -10.11
C GLN A 110 9.11 5.75 -8.79
N ALA A 111 8.48 5.36 -7.69
CA ALA A 111 8.85 5.84 -6.36
C ALA A 111 10.11 5.18 -5.81
N GLY A 112 10.65 4.17 -6.50
CA GLY A 112 11.87 3.49 -6.08
C GLY A 112 11.68 2.48 -4.96
N ILE A 113 10.45 2.09 -4.68
CA ILE A 113 10.14 1.08 -3.66
C ILE A 113 10.65 -0.26 -4.15
N LYS A 114 11.35 -0.98 -3.29
CA LYS A 114 12.00 -2.24 -3.68
C LYS A 114 11.26 -3.50 -3.24
N ARG A 115 10.28 -3.35 -2.36
CA ARG A 115 9.62 -4.49 -1.75
C ARG A 115 8.17 -4.14 -1.44
N VAL A 116 7.24 -5.05 -1.74
CA VAL A 116 5.81 -4.85 -1.48
C VAL A 116 5.27 -6.07 -0.76
N VAL A 117 4.62 -5.85 0.39
CA VAL A 117 3.95 -6.89 1.16
C VAL A 117 2.45 -6.57 1.13
N TYR A 118 1.62 -7.54 0.77
CA TYR A 118 0.17 -7.34 0.72
C TYR A 118 -0.57 -8.51 1.37
N SER A 119 -1.78 -8.26 1.88
CA SER A 119 -2.51 -9.26 2.67
C SER A 119 -3.74 -9.82 1.98
N GLU A 120 -4.29 -9.15 0.98
CA GLU A 120 -5.45 -9.64 0.23
C GLU A 120 -5.20 -9.60 -1.26
N LYS A 121 -5.50 -10.72 -1.93
CA LYS A 121 -5.34 -10.81 -3.37
C LYS A 121 -6.53 -10.17 -4.08
N TYR A 122 -6.24 -9.32 -5.05
CA TYR A 122 -7.24 -8.75 -5.93
C TYR A 122 -7.49 -9.71 -7.10
N ARG A 123 -8.64 -9.55 -7.76
CA ARG A 123 -9.00 -10.34 -8.92
C ARG A 123 -7.98 -10.24 -10.05
N LEU A 124 -7.48 -9.03 -10.29
CA LEU A 124 -6.52 -8.76 -11.36
C LEU A 124 -5.10 -8.83 -10.80
N GLU A 125 -4.26 -9.59 -11.47
CA GLU A 125 -2.88 -9.78 -11.03
C GLU A 125 -1.86 -9.02 -11.88
N ASP A 126 -2.34 -8.21 -12.84
CA ASP A 126 -1.46 -7.48 -13.74
C ASP A 126 -0.55 -6.48 -13.01
N GLY A 127 -1.02 -5.88 -11.92
CA GLY A 127 -0.18 -5.02 -11.10
C GLY A 127 0.95 -5.78 -10.44
N ILE A 128 0.65 -6.95 -9.87
CA ILE A 128 1.67 -7.80 -9.24
C ILE A 128 2.70 -8.26 -10.27
N GLU A 129 2.24 -8.65 -11.46
CA GLU A 129 3.14 -9.08 -12.53
C GLU A 129 4.07 -7.95 -12.97
N LEU A 130 3.54 -6.73 -13.05
CA LEU A 130 4.35 -5.57 -13.41
C LEU A 130 5.42 -5.29 -12.36
N LEU A 131 5.07 -5.38 -11.07
CA LEU A 131 6.03 -5.20 -9.99
C LEU A 131 7.16 -6.23 -10.07
N LYS A 132 6.81 -7.49 -10.31
CA LYS A 132 7.81 -8.56 -10.44
C LYS A 132 8.71 -8.33 -11.65
N ARG A 133 8.14 -7.90 -12.75
CA ARG A 133 8.90 -7.57 -13.96
C ARG A 133 9.91 -6.45 -13.71
N ALA A 134 9.58 -5.53 -12.82
CA ALA A 134 10.48 -4.42 -12.45
C ALA A 134 11.55 -4.84 -11.44
N GLY A 135 11.56 -6.11 -11.00
CA GLY A 135 12.53 -6.60 -10.04
C GLY A 135 12.18 -6.33 -8.59
N ILE A 136 10.94 -5.92 -8.32
CA ILE A 136 10.48 -5.68 -6.95
C ILE A 136 10.11 -6.99 -6.30
N GLU A 137 10.55 -7.19 -5.06
CA GLU A 137 10.17 -8.36 -4.26
C GLU A 137 8.73 -8.18 -3.81
N VAL A 138 7.87 -9.16 -4.15
CA VAL A 138 6.45 -9.10 -3.81
C VAL A 138 6.10 -10.28 -2.92
N ILE A 139 5.51 -10.00 -1.75
CA ILE A 139 5.20 -11.00 -0.75
C ILE A 139 3.72 -10.94 -0.39
N TYR A 140 3.05 -12.08 -0.49
CA TYR A 140 1.69 -12.24 0.03
C TYR A 140 1.78 -12.71 1.48
N MET A 141 1.08 -12.02 2.37
CA MET A 141 1.09 -12.37 3.79
C MET A 141 -0.30 -12.13 4.39
N SER A 142 -1.00 -13.21 4.67
CA SER A 142 -2.34 -13.12 5.27
C SER A 142 -2.25 -12.56 6.70
N ILE A 143 -3.18 -11.68 7.03
CA ILE A 143 -3.26 -11.09 8.38
C ILE A 143 -3.63 -12.15 9.41
N GLU A 144 -4.38 -13.16 8.99
CA GLU A 144 -4.88 -14.20 9.88
C GLU A 144 -3.90 -15.32 10.20
N SER A 145 -2.74 -15.29 9.60
CA SER A 145 -1.74 -16.35 9.80
C SER A 145 -0.81 -16.11 10.98
#